data_f4ae0760cf8ec961804c552f63a636f1
#
_entry.id   f4ae0760cf8ec961804c552f63a636f1
#
_cell.length_a   1.000
_cell.length_b   1.000
_cell.length_c   1.000
_cell.angle_alpha   90.00
_cell.angle_beta   90.00
_cell.angle_gamma   90.00
#
_symmetry.space_group_name_H-M   'P 1'
#
loop_
_entity.id
_entity.type
_entity.pdbx_description
1 polymer ?
#
loop_
_entity_poly.entity_id
_entity_poly.type
_entity_poly.pdbx_seq_one_letter_code
_entity_poly.pdbx_strand_id
1 'polypeptide(L)'
;MNLSKVDLNLFIVFDAIYTEANLTRAGQIVGITQPAVSNALARLRETFNDPLFVRTAQGMVPTPMAQNIIGPVRNALSLLRVSVQESRIFNPQQAAKTYRISMTDLTEAVILPLLFQRLRRLAPTVVIESFLSKRRETTTVSYTHLTLPTSDLV
;
A
#
# COMPACT_ATOMS: atom_id res chain seq x y z
N MET A 1 15.74 19.24 3.30
CA MET A 1 15.68 18.68 1.92
C MET A 1 14.38 19.11 1.27
N ASN A 2 14.42 19.70 0.07
CA ASN A 2 13.20 20.15 -0.60
C ASN A 2 12.72 19.07 -1.56
N LEU A 3 11.53 18.50 -1.30
CA LEU A 3 10.95 17.40 -2.07
C LEU A 3 10.73 17.75 -3.55
N SER A 4 10.52 19.05 -3.88
CA SER A 4 10.33 19.52 -5.26
C SER A 4 11.56 19.32 -6.15
N LYS A 5 12.73 19.10 -5.57
CA LYS A 5 13.99 18.84 -6.30
C LYS A 5 14.27 17.34 -6.47
N VAL A 6 13.45 16.47 -5.88
CA VAL A 6 13.65 15.02 -5.93
C VAL A 6 12.73 14.44 -6.98
N ASP A 7 13.29 13.72 -7.93
CA ASP A 7 12.55 12.98 -8.94
C ASP A 7 11.88 11.74 -8.28
N LEU A 8 10.56 11.77 -8.16
CA LEU A 8 9.81 10.69 -7.48
C LEU A 8 9.93 9.33 -8.19
N ASN A 9 10.26 9.30 -9.48
CA ASN A 9 10.48 8.06 -10.21
C ASN A 9 11.69 7.28 -9.65
N LEU A 10 12.65 7.97 -9.04
CA LEU A 10 13.80 7.32 -8.41
C LEU A 10 13.39 6.36 -7.29
N PHE A 11 12.29 6.63 -6.59
CA PHE A 11 11.79 5.74 -5.52
C PHE A 11 11.19 4.44 -6.06
N ILE A 12 10.65 4.45 -7.27
CA ILE A 12 10.21 3.22 -7.95
C ILE A 12 11.43 2.33 -8.25
N VAL A 13 12.50 2.94 -8.75
CA VAL A 13 13.76 2.23 -9.01
C VAL A 13 14.38 1.73 -7.70
N PHE A 14 14.35 2.52 -6.64
CA PHE A 14 14.84 2.13 -5.31
C PHE A 14 14.12 0.88 -4.78
N ASP A 15 12.79 0.85 -4.83
CA ASP A 15 11.99 -0.30 -4.39
C ASP A 15 12.28 -1.54 -5.23
N ALA A 16 12.43 -1.39 -6.54
CA ALA A 16 12.80 -2.49 -7.43
C ALA A 16 14.19 -3.06 -7.13
N ILE A 17 15.20 -2.21 -6.87
CA ILE A 17 16.55 -2.67 -6.48
C ILE A 17 16.49 -3.38 -5.13
N TYR A 18 15.73 -2.86 -4.18
CA TYR A 18 15.58 -3.45 -2.84
C TYR A 18 14.95 -4.84 -2.90
N THR A 19 13.96 -5.02 -3.77
CA THR A 19 13.22 -6.28 -3.92
C THR A 19 14.04 -7.33 -4.67
N GLU A 20 14.68 -6.92 -5.77
CA GLU A 20 15.37 -7.85 -6.69
C GLU A 20 16.83 -8.12 -6.30
N ALA A 21 17.43 -7.28 -5.45
CA ALA A 21 18.85 -7.32 -5.10
C ALA A 21 19.78 -7.37 -6.34
N ASN A 22 19.29 -6.93 -7.50
CA ASN A 22 19.96 -7.01 -8.81
C ASN A 22 19.52 -5.87 -9.72
N LEU A 23 20.47 -5.08 -10.24
CA LEU A 23 20.18 -3.90 -11.06
C LEU A 23 19.56 -4.25 -12.42
N THR A 24 19.95 -5.37 -13.01
CA THR A 24 19.40 -5.82 -14.30
C THR A 24 17.95 -6.24 -14.14
N ARG A 25 17.63 -7.06 -13.13
CA ARG A 25 16.26 -7.48 -12.83
C ARG A 25 15.39 -6.30 -12.43
N ALA A 26 15.92 -5.40 -11.61
CA ALA A 26 15.22 -4.17 -11.26
C ALA A 26 14.85 -3.35 -12.51
N GLY A 27 15.75 -3.24 -13.47
CA GLY A 27 15.49 -2.59 -14.75
C GLY A 27 14.35 -3.25 -15.54
N GLN A 28 14.33 -4.58 -15.59
CA GLN A 28 13.26 -5.34 -16.26
C GLN A 28 11.90 -5.09 -15.62
N ILE A 29 11.83 -5.06 -14.27
CA ILE A 29 10.57 -4.80 -13.52
C ILE A 29 10.06 -3.37 -13.78
N VAL A 30 10.96 -2.39 -13.79
CA VAL A 30 10.59 -0.97 -14.00
C VAL A 30 10.39 -0.63 -15.48
N GLY A 31 10.87 -1.48 -16.40
CA GLY A 31 10.79 -1.24 -17.84
C GLY A 31 11.87 -0.27 -18.35
N ILE A 32 13.04 -0.23 -17.72
CA ILE A 32 14.19 0.61 -18.11
C ILE A 32 15.46 -0.21 -18.24
N THR A 33 16.48 0.35 -18.89
CA THR A 33 17.77 -0.32 -19.07
C THR A 33 18.58 -0.34 -17.77
N GLN A 34 19.48 -1.34 -17.62
CA GLN A 34 20.37 -1.42 -16.47
C GLN A 34 21.24 -0.15 -16.28
N PRO A 35 21.81 0.49 -17.32
CA PRO A 35 22.48 1.79 -17.16
C PRO A 35 21.58 2.88 -16.61
N ALA A 36 20.31 2.92 -17.00
CA ALA A 36 19.34 3.87 -16.45
C ALA A 36 19.08 3.63 -14.94
N VAL A 37 18.98 2.36 -14.53
CA VAL A 37 18.90 1.98 -13.09
C VAL A 37 20.15 2.43 -12.33
N SER A 38 21.34 2.23 -12.91
CA SER A 38 22.58 2.68 -12.27
C SER A 38 22.66 4.19 -12.10
N ASN A 39 22.23 4.95 -13.10
CA ASN A 39 22.14 6.42 -13.03
C ASN A 39 21.11 6.88 -11.99
N ALA A 40 19.96 6.23 -11.92
CA ALA A 40 18.94 6.50 -10.90
C ALA A 40 19.50 6.25 -9.49
N LEU A 41 20.20 5.14 -9.29
CA LEU A 41 20.87 4.83 -8.01
C LEU A 41 21.94 5.86 -7.67
N ALA A 42 22.74 6.34 -8.62
CA ALA A 42 23.72 7.39 -8.39
C ALA A 42 23.07 8.68 -7.87
N ARG A 43 21.96 9.12 -8.51
CA ARG A 43 21.19 10.29 -8.06
C ARG A 43 20.57 10.11 -6.67
N LEU A 44 20.11 8.91 -6.34
CA LEU A 44 19.61 8.59 -4.99
C LEU A 44 20.74 8.67 -3.94
N ARG A 45 21.92 8.15 -4.27
CA ARG A 45 23.11 8.24 -3.39
C ARG A 45 23.48 9.68 -3.08
N GLU A 46 23.46 10.56 -4.07
CA GLU A 46 23.67 12.00 -3.87
C GLU A 46 22.58 12.60 -3.00
N THR A 47 21.33 12.25 -3.22
CA THR A 47 20.17 12.76 -2.49
C THR A 47 20.23 12.40 -0.99
N PHE A 48 20.60 11.16 -0.67
CA PHE A 48 20.65 10.64 0.70
C PHE A 48 22.03 10.73 1.34
N ASN A 49 23.06 11.10 0.58
CA ASN A 49 24.46 11.05 0.98
C ASN A 49 24.84 9.69 1.60
N ASP A 50 24.34 8.60 1.00
CA ASP A 50 24.51 7.22 1.45
C ASP A 50 24.60 6.29 0.23
N PRO A 51 25.44 5.23 0.26
CA PRO A 51 25.53 4.25 -0.83
C PRO A 51 24.21 3.54 -1.14
N LEU A 52 23.27 3.47 -0.21
CA LEU A 52 21.97 2.80 -0.22
C LEU A 52 22.07 1.29 -0.48
N PHE A 53 22.91 0.87 -1.41
CA PHE A 53 23.18 -0.54 -1.69
C PHE A 53 24.66 -0.76 -1.94
N VAL A 54 25.20 -1.83 -1.34
CA VAL A 54 26.57 -2.31 -1.55
C VAL A 54 26.55 -3.58 -2.39
N ARG A 55 27.44 -3.68 -3.36
CA ARG A 55 27.56 -4.88 -4.21
C ARG A 55 28.34 -5.95 -3.45
N THR A 56 27.76 -7.14 -3.36
CA THR A 56 28.39 -8.33 -2.77
C THR A 56 28.33 -9.51 -3.73
N ALA A 57 28.88 -10.65 -3.36
CA ALA A 57 28.77 -11.89 -4.13
C ALA A 57 27.32 -12.39 -4.25
N GLN A 58 26.46 -12.04 -3.27
CA GLN A 58 25.04 -12.40 -3.26
C GLN A 58 24.14 -11.37 -4.00
N GLY A 59 24.70 -10.27 -4.51
CA GLY A 59 23.95 -9.21 -5.17
C GLY A 59 24.07 -7.85 -4.48
N MET A 60 23.02 -7.04 -4.62
CA MET A 60 22.93 -5.71 -4.02
C MET A 60 22.34 -5.81 -2.61
N VAL A 61 23.14 -5.51 -1.59
CA VAL A 61 22.72 -5.58 -0.19
C VAL A 61 22.40 -4.15 0.30
N PRO A 62 21.22 -3.92 0.90
CA PRO A 62 20.82 -2.59 1.38
C PRO A 62 21.64 -2.16 2.60
N THR A 63 21.97 -0.86 2.66
CA THR A 63 22.54 -0.22 3.84
C THR A 63 21.50 -0.05 4.96
N PRO A 64 21.89 0.23 6.22
CA PRO A 64 20.95 0.58 7.27
C PRO A 64 20.05 1.76 6.91
N MET A 65 20.56 2.76 6.18
CA MET A 65 19.77 3.87 5.65
C MET A 65 18.68 3.34 4.70
N ALA A 66 19.02 2.51 3.72
CA ALA A 66 18.07 1.94 2.79
C ALA A 66 17.00 1.09 3.51
N GLN A 67 17.38 0.34 4.55
CA GLN A 67 16.44 -0.43 5.39
C GLN A 67 15.46 0.48 6.14
N ASN A 68 15.92 1.62 6.63
CA ASN A 68 15.08 2.56 7.36
C ASN A 68 14.06 3.26 6.45
N ILE A 69 14.42 3.58 5.20
CA ILE A 69 13.56 4.35 4.31
C ILE A 69 12.64 3.50 3.45
N ILE A 70 12.86 2.18 3.29
CA ILE A 70 12.05 1.34 2.41
C ILE A 70 10.58 1.31 2.81
N GLY A 71 10.26 1.22 4.10
CA GLY A 71 8.90 1.22 4.61
C GLY A 71 8.13 2.50 4.23
N PRO A 72 8.60 3.68 4.61
CA PRO A 72 8.05 4.96 4.17
C PRO A 72 7.92 5.11 2.66
N VAL A 73 8.92 4.69 1.89
CA VAL A 73 8.87 4.73 0.41
C VAL A 73 7.74 3.87 -0.14
N ARG A 74 7.62 2.63 0.31
CA ARG A 74 6.55 1.72 -0.12
C ARG A 74 5.16 2.25 0.21
N ASN A 75 4.99 2.84 1.39
CA ASN A 75 3.73 3.46 1.78
C ASN A 75 3.36 4.62 0.86
N ALA A 76 4.32 5.51 0.56
CA ALA A 76 4.11 6.62 -0.37
C ALA A 76 3.75 6.14 -1.79
N LEU A 77 4.48 5.17 -2.33
CA LEU A 77 4.20 4.59 -3.64
C LEU A 77 2.82 3.91 -3.68
N SER A 78 2.42 3.24 -2.60
CA SER A 78 1.09 2.65 -2.49
C SER A 78 -0.02 3.69 -2.55
N LEU A 79 0.11 4.80 -1.82
CA LEU A 79 -0.85 5.92 -1.86
C LEU A 79 -0.95 6.53 -3.26
N LEU A 80 0.19 6.73 -3.94
CA LEU A 80 0.21 7.23 -5.31
C LEU A 80 -0.48 6.26 -6.28
N ARG A 81 -0.25 4.95 -6.14
CA ARG A 81 -0.95 3.93 -6.95
C ARG A 81 -2.45 3.97 -6.76
N VAL A 82 -2.92 4.08 -5.51
CA VAL A 82 -4.35 4.23 -5.20
C VAL A 82 -4.92 5.47 -5.89
N SER A 83 -4.24 6.63 -5.78
CA SER A 83 -4.69 7.88 -6.40
C SER A 83 -4.81 7.78 -7.94
N VAL A 84 -3.89 7.07 -8.58
CA VAL A 84 -3.95 6.84 -10.04
C VAL A 84 -5.05 5.84 -10.40
N GLN A 85 -5.31 4.84 -9.56
CA GLN A 85 -6.35 3.83 -9.78
C GLN A 85 -7.76 4.36 -9.51
N GLU A 86 -7.94 5.26 -8.56
CA GLU A 86 -9.23 5.91 -8.27
C GLU A 86 -9.73 6.78 -9.42
N SER A 87 -8.87 7.17 -10.37
CA SER A 87 -9.27 7.82 -11.62
C SER A 87 -9.96 6.86 -12.62
N ARG A 88 -9.92 5.54 -12.40
CA ARG A 88 -10.65 4.57 -13.20
C ARG A 88 -12.07 4.45 -12.68
N ILE A 89 -13.03 4.34 -13.60
CA ILE A 89 -14.47 4.16 -13.31
C ILE A 89 -14.63 3.11 -12.22
N PHE A 90 -15.14 3.54 -11.06
CA PHE A 90 -15.41 2.65 -9.92
C PHE A 90 -16.37 1.54 -10.35
N ASN A 91 -15.89 0.30 -10.32
CA ASN A 91 -16.73 -0.86 -10.56
C ASN A 91 -17.05 -1.54 -9.20
N PRO A 92 -18.26 -1.39 -8.68
CA PRO A 92 -18.63 -1.95 -7.38
C PRO A 92 -18.47 -3.47 -7.31
N GLN A 93 -18.72 -4.19 -8.41
CA GLN A 93 -18.65 -5.65 -8.46
C GLN A 93 -17.22 -6.20 -8.34
N GLN A 94 -16.22 -5.40 -8.64
CA GLN A 94 -14.80 -5.75 -8.56
C GLN A 94 -14.04 -5.04 -7.42
N ALA A 95 -14.76 -4.25 -6.61
CA ALA A 95 -14.19 -3.46 -5.53
C ALA A 95 -13.84 -4.34 -4.32
N ALA A 96 -12.67 -4.95 -4.32
CA ALA A 96 -12.11 -5.67 -3.16
C ALA A 96 -11.49 -4.66 -2.17
N LYS A 97 -12.32 -3.98 -1.39
CA LYS A 97 -11.89 -2.96 -0.42
C LYS A 97 -12.50 -3.22 0.96
N THR A 98 -11.70 -3.04 2.00
CA THR A 98 -12.16 -3.09 3.38
C THR A 98 -12.47 -1.68 3.86
N TYR A 99 -13.69 -1.45 4.33
CA TYR A 99 -14.12 -0.21 4.95
C TYR A 99 -14.25 -0.40 6.45
N ARG A 100 -13.64 0.49 7.21
CA ARG A 100 -13.70 0.49 8.67
C ARG A 100 -14.62 1.60 9.13
N ILE A 101 -15.69 1.24 9.83
CA ILE A 101 -16.75 2.17 10.22
C ILE A 101 -16.89 2.13 11.75
N SER A 102 -16.79 3.31 12.38
CA SER A 102 -17.06 3.44 13.81
C SER A 102 -18.52 3.78 14.02
N MET A 103 -19.22 2.97 14.84
CA MET A 103 -20.63 3.20 15.15
C MET A 103 -20.98 2.70 16.56
N THR A 104 -22.16 3.09 17.04
CA THR A 104 -22.70 2.60 18.31
C THR A 104 -23.44 1.29 18.08
N ASP A 105 -23.64 0.48 19.14
CA ASP A 105 -24.37 -0.79 19.10
C ASP A 105 -25.76 -0.66 18.46
N LEU A 106 -26.48 0.40 18.83
CA LEU A 106 -27.82 0.65 18.26
C LEU A 106 -27.75 0.96 16.75
N THR A 107 -26.78 1.76 16.34
CA THR A 107 -26.58 2.11 14.92
C THR A 107 -26.14 0.87 14.13
N GLU A 108 -25.30 0.04 14.71
CA GLU A 108 -24.83 -1.21 14.14
C GLU A 108 -25.99 -2.17 13.89
N ALA A 109 -26.82 -2.40 14.92
CA ALA A 109 -27.98 -3.31 14.82
C ALA A 109 -29.00 -2.90 13.75
N VAL A 110 -29.16 -1.59 13.50
CA VAL A 110 -30.14 -1.08 12.54
C VAL A 110 -29.56 -0.94 11.14
N ILE A 111 -28.35 -0.41 11.02
CA ILE A 111 -27.79 -0.02 9.71
C ILE A 111 -27.07 -1.19 9.02
N LEU A 112 -26.31 -2.01 9.75
CA LEU A 112 -25.51 -3.06 9.12
C LEU A 112 -26.37 -4.08 8.33
N PRO A 113 -27.50 -4.59 8.83
CA PRO A 113 -28.31 -5.53 8.05
C PRO A 113 -28.76 -4.95 6.70
N LEU A 114 -29.19 -3.69 6.70
CA LEU A 114 -29.63 -2.99 5.47
C LEU A 114 -28.46 -2.74 4.52
N LEU A 115 -27.31 -2.34 5.06
CA LEU A 115 -26.09 -2.11 4.30
C LEU A 115 -25.60 -3.42 3.65
N PHE A 116 -25.56 -4.52 4.40
CA PHE A 116 -25.14 -5.83 3.90
C PHE A 116 -26.07 -6.35 2.81
N GLN A 117 -27.38 -6.20 2.99
CA GLN A 117 -28.34 -6.60 1.96
C GLN A 117 -28.09 -5.86 0.64
N ARG A 118 -27.72 -4.59 0.71
CA ARG A 118 -27.42 -3.77 -0.47
C ARG A 118 -26.04 -4.09 -1.07
N LEU A 119 -25.03 -4.28 -0.24
CA LEU A 119 -23.67 -4.60 -0.67
C LEU A 119 -23.57 -5.98 -1.33
N ARG A 120 -24.27 -6.99 -0.85
CA ARG A 120 -24.33 -8.32 -1.50
C ARG A 120 -24.72 -8.26 -2.98
N ARG A 121 -25.57 -7.31 -3.35
CA ARG A 121 -26.02 -7.14 -4.74
C ARG A 121 -25.07 -6.27 -5.56
N LEU A 122 -24.55 -5.20 -4.96
CA LEU A 122 -23.80 -4.17 -5.69
C LEU A 122 -22.29 -4.40 -5.66
N ALA A 123 -21.75 -4.90 -4.55
CA ALA A 123 -20.32 -4.99 -4.28
C ALA A 123 -19.98 -6.20 -3.39
N PRO A 124 -20.13 -7.44 -3.90
CA PRO A 124 -20.03 -8.66 -3.09
C PRO A 124 -18.66 -8.91 -2.47
N THR A 125 -17.62 -8.29 -3.00
CA THR A 125 -16.22 -8.41 -2.56
C THR A 125 -15.79 -7.34 -1.54
N VAL A 126 -16.68 -6.39 -1.21
CA VAL A 126 -16.42 -5.36 -0.19
C VAL A 126 -16.56 -5.97 1.21
N VAL A 127 -15.58 -5.68 2.06
CA VAL A 127 -15.57 -6.06 3.48
C VAL A 127 -15.88 -4.83 4.33
N ILE A 128 -16.78 -4.98 5.31
CA ILE A 128 -17.08 -3.95 6.31
C ILE A 128 -16.57 -4.45 7.66
N GLU A 129 -15.74 -3.65 8.29
CA GLU A 129 -15.33 -3.82 9.69
C GLU A 129 -15.99 -2.73 10.53
N SER A 130 -16.86 -3.13 11.47
CA SER A 130 -17.42 -2.19 12.44
C SER A 130 -16.65 -2.22 13.75
N PHE A 131 -16.56 -1.09 14.42
CA PHE A 131 -15.97 -0.98 15.75
C PHE A 131 -16.74 0.04 16.60
N LEU A 132 -16.80 -0.23 17.90
CA LEU A 132 -17.54 0.58 18.82
C LEU A 132 -16.94 1.99 18.96
N SER A 133 -17.74 3.02 18.74
CA SER A 133 -17.34 4.40 19.02
C SER A 133 -17.42 4.66 20.52
N LYS A 134 -16.31 4.54 21.23
CA LYS A 134 -16.23 5.02 22.63
C LYS A 134 -16.19 6.54 22.63
N ARG A 135 -17.27 7.15 23.09
CA ARG A 135 -17.30 8.56 23.41
C ARG A 135 -16.32 8.81 24.57
N ARG A 136 -15.15 9.42 24.27
CA ARG A 136 -14.08 9.77 25.23
C ARG A 136 -13.50 8.57 25.99
N GLU A 137 -12.48 7.99 25.40
CA GLU A 137 -11.21 7.69 26.06
C GLU A 137 -10.33 6.89 25.09
N THR A 138 -9.17 7.43 24.82
CA THR A 138 -8.06 6.78 24.12
C THR A 138 -7.65 5.55 24.93
N THR A 139 -8.05 4.36 24.53
CA THR A 139 -7.28 3.11 24.69
C THR A 139 -8.17 1.89 24.45
N THR A 140 -7.65 0.97 23.68
CA THR A 140 -8.16 -0.39 23.42
C THR A 140 -9.38 -0.47 22.50
N VAL A 141 -9.09 -0.65 21.22
CA VAL A 141 -10.08 -0.96 20.17
C VAL A 141 -10.38 -2.45 20.22
N SER A 142 -11.59 -2.83 20.62
CA SER A 142 -12.09 -4.20 20.43
C SER A 142 -12.65 -4.32 19.02
N TYR A 143 -12.04 -5.19 18.19
CA TYR A 143 -12.49 -5.46 16.82
C TYR A 143 -13.46 -6.64 16.85
N THR A 144 -14.67 -6.45 16.33
CA THR A 144 -15.53 -7.55 15.90
C THR A 144 -15.39 -7.71 14.39
N HIS A 145 -14.82 -8.82 13.96
CA HIS A 145 -14.74 -9.17 12.55
C HIS A 145 -16.04 -9.83 12.11
N LEU A 146 -16.80 -9.17 11.26
CA LEU A 146 -17.90 -9.77 10.52
C LEU A 146 -17.44 -10.01 9.09
N THR A 147 -16.98 -11.22 8.82
CA THR A 147 -16.78 -11.72 7.47
C THR A 147 -18.13 -12.21 6.92
N LEU A 148 -18.48 -11.79 5.71
CA LEU A 148 -19.62 -12.36 5.00
C LEU A 148 -19.26 -13.82 4.62
N PRO A 149 -20.01 -14.84 5.05
CA PRO A 149 -19.78 -16.19 4.57
C PRO A 149 -20.08 -16.26 3.06
N THR A 150 -19.08 -16.68 2.29
CA THR A 150 -19.16 -16.85 0.83
C THR A 150 -19.69 -18.20 0.39
N SER A 151 -20.18 -19.04 1.30
CA SER A 151 -20.70 -20.36 0.98
C SER A 151 -22.04 -20.57 1.65
N ASP A 152 -22.96 -21.00 0.85
CA ASP A 152 -24.24 -21.66 1.03
C ASP A 152 -25.43 -20.89 0.46
N LEU A 153 -25.52 -20.98 -0.87
CA LEU A 153 -26.79 -20.98 -1.58
C LEU A 153 -26.77 -22.17 -2.56
N VAL A 154 -27.25 -23.29 -2.09
CA VAL A 154 -27.85 -24.31 -2.95
C VAL A 154 -29.25 -23.82 -3.33
#